data_54281b7d5a125672ab2f4e1405179842
#
_entry.id   54281b7d5a125672ab2f4e1405179842
#
_cell.length_a   1.000
_cell.length_b   1.000
_cell.length_c   1.000
_cell.angle_alpha   90.00
_cell.angle_beta   90.00
_cell.angle_gamma   90.00
#
_symmetry.space_group_name_H-M   'P 1'
#
loop_
_entity.id
_entity.type
_entity.pdbx_description
1 polymer ?
#
loop_
_entity_poly.entity_id
_entity_poly.type
_entity_poly.pdbx_seq_one_letter_code
_entity_poly.pdbx_strand_id
1 'polypeptide(L)'
;MQTSSPATRPQDYVESTLIASKFTVRQYRGAVANKDRDAVAEAIRRRFTERYIDPALNEKSRHGFTQVAIACLMLEALESFLRGWKKSIHQSEKLFVEFLEREPDFATLIGRGSEFFTNVRCGILHQAETTAGWRIGRRGDLFDGNRTINADKFIRALQKVLNSHCDALKRVSWGDKRWNAARRKLDHICDNCRP
;
A
#
# COMPACT_ATOMS: atom_id res chain seq x y z
N MET A 1 -28.52 -26.27 -32.04
CA MET A 1 -27.22 -25.65 -32.39
C MET A 1 -26.70 -24.95 -31.14
N GLN A 2 -25.74 -25.55 -30.44
CA GLN A 2 -25.07 -24.94 -29.31
C GLN A 2 -23.94 -24.07 -29.88
N THR A 3 -24.06 -22.75 -29.72
CA THR A 3 -22.97 -21.82 -30.03
C THR A 3 -21.94 -21.90 -28.89
N SER A 4 -20.86 -22.62 -29.11
CA SER A 4 -19.71 -22.62 -28.22
C SER A 4 -19.12 -21.22 -28.19
N SER A 5 -19.15 -20.54 -27.03
CA SER A 5 -18.38 -19.31 -26.80
C SER A 5 -16.90 -19.57 -27.09
N PRO A 6 -16.22 -18.68 -27.80
CA PRO A 6 -14.79 -18.85 -28.09
C PRO A 6 -14.01 -18.86 -26.76
N ALA A 7 -13.21 -19.89 -26.56
CA ALA A 7 -12.32 -20.00 -25.41
C ALA A 7 -11.38 -18.79 -25.39
N THR A 8 -11.44 -17.98 -24.33
CA THR A 8 -10.56 -16.83 -24.13
C THR A 8 -9.11 -17.29 -24.10
N ARG A 9 -8.25 -16.75 -24.96
CA ARG A 9 -6.82 -17.12 -24.96
C ARG A 9 -6.20 -16.71 -23.61
N PRO A 10 -5.24 -17.48 -23.07
CA PRO A 10 -4.57 -17.13 -21.80
C PRO A 10 -4.01 -15.71 -21.77
N GLN A 11 -3.53 -15.21 -22.91
CA GLN A 11 -3.03 -13.83 -23.04
C GLN A 11 -4.15 -12.79 -22.90
N ASP A 12 -5.34 -13.04 -23.43
CA ASP A 12 -6.49 -12.12 -23.30
C ASP A 12 -6.96 -12.04 -21.86
N TYR A 13 -6.90 -13.14 -21.11
CA TYR A 13 -7.21 -13.17 -19.67
C TYR A 13 -6.26 -12.25 -18.90
N VAL A 14 -4.94 -12.35 -19.11
CA VAL A 14 -3.94 -11.49 -18.43
C VAL A 14 -4.20 -10.01 -18.75
N GLU A 15 -4.41 -9.69 -20.02
CA GLU A 15 -4.63 -8.30 -20.47
C GLU A 15 -5.90 -7.66 -19.89
N SER A 16 -6.93 -8.45 -19.60
CA SER A 16 -8.19 -8.00 -19.02
C SER A 16 -8.17 -7.94 -17.49
N THR A 17 -7.14 -8.50 -16.83
CA THR A 17 -7.05 -8.51 -15.37
C THR A 17 -6.97 -7.09 -14.81
N LEU A 18 -7.79 -6.79 -13.79
CA LEU A 18 -7.80 -5.50 -13.11
C LEU A 18 -6.63 -5.39 -12.12
N ILE A 19 -5.79 -4.38 -12.29
CA ILE A 19 -4.75 -4.01 -11.33
C ILE A 19 -5.20 -2.90 -10.37
N ALA A 20 -6.21 -2.14 -10.74
CA ALA A 20 -7.04 -1.26 -9.90
C ALA A 20 -8.44 -1.22 -10.51
N SER A 21 -9.47 -0.68 -9.83
CA SER A 21 -10.80 -0.60 -10.43
C SER A 21 -10.74 0.19 -11.74
N LYS A 22 -11.43 -0.33 -12.76
CA LYS A 22 -11.46 0.26 -14.12
C LYS A 22 -10.06 0.51 -14.73
N PHE A 23 -9.04 -0.25 -14.29
CA PHE A 23 -7.69 -0.13 -14.84
C PHE A 23 -7.04 -1.51 -14.97
N THR A 24 -6.96 -2.01 -16.19
CA THR A 24 -6.48 -3.35 -16.53
C THR A 24 -4.99 -3.36 -16.84
N VAL A 25 -4.40 -4.55 -16.95
CA VAL A 25 -3.03 -4.75 -17.45
C VAL A 25 -2.83 -4.12 -18.81
N ARG A 26 -3.79 -4.30 -19.75
CA ARG A 26 -3.75 -3.67 -21.09
C ARG A 26 -3.68 -2.14 -21.00
N GLN A 27 -4.53 -1.54 -20.17
CA GLN A 27 -4.54 -0.08 -19.99
C GLN A 27 -3.24 0.42 -19.37
N TYR A 28 -2.68 -0.32 -18.41
CA TYR A 28 -1.37 -0.01 -17.85
C TYR A 28 -0.27 -0.03 -18.92
N ARG A 29 -0.20 -1.08 -19.73
CA ARG A 29 0.80 -1.18 -20.80
C ARG A 29 0.68 -0.06 -21.83
N GLY A 30 -0.56 0.29 -22.22
CA GLY A 30 -0.83 1.43 -23.08
C GLY A 30 -0.40 2.77 -22.46
N ALA A 31 -0.70 2.99 -21.19
CA ALA A 31 -0.28 4.18 -20.46
C ALA A 31 1.24 4.30 -20.36
N VAL A 32 1.96 3.17 -20.13
CA VAL A 32 3.43 3.14 -20.13
C VAL A 32 4.00 3.47 -21.50
N ALA A 33 3.46 2.88 -22.57
CA ALA A 33 3.90 3.13 -23.95
C ALA A 33 3.75 4.63 -24.33
N ASN A 34 2.65 5.24 -23.88
CA ASN A 34 2.36 6.66 -24.12
C ASN A 34 2.98 7.62 -23.08
N LYS A 35 3.70 7.09 -22.09
CA LYS A 35 4.25 7.85 -20.94
C LYS A 35 3.20 8.67 -20.21
N ASP A 36 1.97 8.13 -20.12
CA ASP A 36 0.86 8.78 -19.43
C ASP A 36 1.02 8.67 -17.90
N ARG A 37 1.66 9.70 -17.36
CA ARG A 37 1.99 9.80 -15.93
C ARG A 37 0.73 9.88 -15.07
N ASP A 38 -0.28 10.60 -15.53
CA ASP A 38 -1.49 10.83 -14.76
C ASP A 38 -2.30 9.56 -14.61
N ALA A 39 -2.49 8.81 -15.71
CA ALA A 39 -3.21 7.54 -15.67
C ALA A 39 -2.54 6.52 -14.75
N VAL A 40 -1.20 6.40 -14.82
CA VAL A 40 -0.47 5.42 -13.99
C VAL A 40 -0.44 5.83 -12.51
N ALA A 41 -0.17 7.12 -12.20
CA ALA A 41 -0.19 7.61 -10.82
C ALA A 41 -1.57 7.47 -10.19
N GLU A 42 -2.64 7.76 -10.93
CA GLU A 42 -4.01 7.60 -10.46
C GLU A 42 -4.39 6.12 -10.26
N ALA A 43 -3.91 5.22 -11.10
CA ALA A 43 -4.11 3.79 -10.90
C ALA A 43 -3.42 3.28 -9.62
N ILE A 44 -2.21 3.77 -9.31
CA ILE A 44 -1.53 3.47 -8.03
C ILE A 44 -2.38 3.98 -6.86
N ARG A 45 -2.79 5.27 -6.88
CA ARG A 45 -3.62 5.87 -5.83
C ARG A 45 -4.88 5.04 -5.59
N ARG A 46 -5.63 4.76 -6.65
CA ARG A 46 -6.87 3.99 -6.61
C ARG A 46 -6.66 2.60 -6.04
N ARG A 47 -5.61 1.89 -6.48
CA ARG A 47 -5.27 0.56 -5.98
C ARG A 47 -5.12 0.52 -4.46
N PHE A 48 -4.41 1.47 -3.87
CA PHE A 48 -4.22 1.54 -2.43
C PHE A 48 -5.46 2.02 -1.69
N THR A 49 -6.18 2.99 -2.25
CA THR A 49 -7.42 3.50 -1.67
C THR A 49 -8.46 2.40 -1.53
N GLU A 50 -8.73 1.67 -2.62
CA GLU A 50 -9.74 0.60 -2.65
C GLU A 50 -9.40 -0.61 -1.78
N ARG A 51 -8.12 -0.93 -1.65
CA ARG A 51 -7.69 -2.17 -0.97
C ARG A 51 -7.39 -1.98 0.51
N TYR A 52 -7.04 -0.77 0.93
CA TYR A 52 -6.59 -0.51 2.29
C TYR A 52 -7.33 0.64 2.95
N ILE A 53 -7.43 1.82 2.29
CA ILE A 53 -7.93 3.04 2.92
C ILE A 53 -9.44 2.96 3.10
N ASP A 54 -10.18 2.69 2.03
CA ASP A 54 -11.64 2.61 2.07
C ASP A 54 -12.13 1.49 3.01
N PRO A 55 -11.59 0.25 2.96
CA PRO A 55 -11.97 -0.77 3.92
C PRO A 55 -11.69 -0.37 5.38
N ALA A 56 -10.56 0.32 5.63
CA ALA A 56 -10.21 0.73 6.98
C ALA A 56 -11.04 1.90 7.52
N LEU A 57 -11.44 2.86 6.66
CA LEU A 57 -12.13 4.08 7.10
C LEU A 57 -13.64 4.04 6.96
N ASN A 58 -14.18 3.28 5.99
CA ASN A 58 -15.61 3.26 5.68
C ASN A 58 -16.39 2.19 6.43
N GLU A 59 -15.72 1.31 7.15
CA GLU A 59 -16.39 0.29 7.93
C GLU A 59 -17.20 0.91 9.08
N LYS A 60 -18.49 0.56 9.16
CA LYS A 60 -19.42 1.10 10.18
C LYS A 60 -18.98 0.79 11.61
N SER A 61 -18.42 -0.38 11.85
CA SER A 61 -17.95 -0.83 13.16
C SER A 61 -16.65 -0.16 13.61
N ARG A 62 -15.85 0.33 12.65
CA ARG A 62 -14.57 1.03 12.89
C ARG A 62 -13.71 0.36 13.97
N HIS A 63 -13.43 -0.90 13.82
CA HIS A 63 -12.55 -1.62 14.76
C HIS A 63 -11.11 -1.14 14.62
N GLY A 64 -10.62 -0.40 15.62
CA GLY A 64 -9.27 0.15 15.62
C GLY A 64 -8.19 -0.91 15.41
N PHE A 65 -8.39 -2.11 15.95
CA PHE A 65 -7.50 -3.25 15.75
C PHE A 65 -7.40 -3.64 14.27
N THR A 66 -8.53 -3.84 13.59
CA THR A 66 -8.59 -4.15 12.16
C THR A 66 -7.97 -3.01 11.33
N GLN A 67 -8.24 -1.75 11.70
CA GLN A 67 -7.66 -0.59 11.01
C GLN A 67 -6.13 -0.61 11.08
N VAL A 68 -5.54 -0.87 12.25
CA VAL A 68 -4.08 -0.93 12.40
C VAL A 68 -3.50 -2.15 11.69
N ALA A 69 -4.18 -3.30 11.69
CA ALA A 69 -3.77 -4.46 10.91
C ALA A 69 -3.69 -4.15 9.41
N ILE A 70 -4.76 -3.55 8.85
CA ILE A 70 -4.81 -3.11 7.45
C ILE A 70 -3.72 -2.04 7.18
N ALA A 71 -3.52 -1.10 8.10
CA ALA A 71 -2.50 -0.07 7.97
C ALA A 71 -1.07 -0.64 7.94
N CYS A 72 -0.76 -1.66 8.73
CA CYS A 72 0.53 -2.36 8.68
C CYS A 72 0.76 -3.04 7.33
N LEU A 73 -0.26 -3.72 6.79
CA LEU A 73 -0.20 -4.31 5.44
C LEU A 73 -0.01 -3.24 4.35
N MET A 74 -0.73 -2.13 4.47
CA MET A 74 -0.60 -0.99 3.54
C MET A 74 0.81 -0.40 3.58
N LEU A 75 1.39 -0.20 4.77
CA LEU A 75 2.75 0.33 4.93
C LEU A 75 3.78 -0.54 4.20
N GLU A 76 3.76 -1.85 4.42
CA GLU A 76 4.67 -2.79 3.74
C GLU A 76 4.49 -2.75 2.21
N ALA A 77 3.24 -2.73 1.74
CA ALA A 77 2.93 -2.67 0.32
C ALA A 77 3.37 -1.33 -0.30
N LEU A 78 3.10 -0.20 0.37
CA LEU A 78 3.45 1.13 -0.10
C LEU A 78 4.96 1.31 -0.19
N GLU A 79 5.70 0.93 0.85
CA GLU A 79 7.15 0.99 0.85
C GLU A 79 7.76 0.12 -0.27
N SER A 80 7.17 -1.03 -0.52
CA SER A 80 7.56 -1.88 -1.65
C SER A 80 7.37 -1.17 -3.01
N PHE A 81 6.33 -0.33 -3.17
CA PHE A 81 6.13 0.53 -4.34
C PHE A 81 7.17 1.64 -4.42
N LEU A 82 7.41 2.36 -3.32
CA LEU A 82 8.38 3.46 -3.25
C LEU A 82 9.78 3.00 -3.65
N ARG A 83 10.16 1.78 -3.32
CA ARG A 83 11.47 1.17 -3.65
C ARG A 83 11.48 0.40 -4.96
N GLY A 84 10.32 0.06 -5.51
CA GLY A 84 10.19 -0.81 -6.66
C GLY A 84 10.64 -2.25 -6.39
N TRP A 85 10.42 -2.73 -5.16
CA TRP A 85 10.76 -4.08 -4.77
C TRP A 85 9.72 -5.09 -5.27
N LYS A 86 10.18 -6.18 -5.84
CA LYS A 86 9.31 -7.29 -6.21
C LYS A 86 8.71 -7.95 -4.98
N LYS A 87 9.54 -8.24 -3.97
CA LYS A 87 9.17 -8.87 -2.69
C LYS A 87 9.92 -8.19 -1.55
N SER A 88 9.31 -8.14 -0.37
CA SER A 88 9.88 -7.58 0.89
C SER A 88 10.38 -8.68 1.86
N ILE A 89 10.66 -9.88 1.36
CA ILE A 89 11.00 -11.05 2.18
C ILE A 89 12.23 -10.74 3.06
N HIS A 90 12.12 -11.07 4.34
CA HIS A 90 13.17 -10.90 5.38
C HIS A 90 13.61 -9.45 5.66
N GLN A 91 12.85 -8.44 5.24
CA GLN A 91 13.20 -7.03 5.46
C GLN A 91 12.09 -6.22 6.14
N SER A 92 11.03 -6.87 6.62
CA SER A 92 9.84 -6.16 7.12
C SER A 92 10.14 -5.24 8.30
N GLU A 93 10.92 -5.66 9.29
CA GLU A 93 11.27 -4.80 10.43
C GLU A 93 12.05 -3.56 9.99
N LYS A 94 13.14 -3.76 9.24
CA LYS A 94 13.94 -2.66 8.70
C LYS A 94 13.10 -1.69 7.87
N LEU A 95 12.19 -2.22 7.08
CA LEU A 95 11.26 -1.45 6.26
C LEU A 95 10.35 -0.56 7.13
N PHE A 96 9.80 -1.09 8.23
CA PHE A 96 8.98 -0.31 9.17
C PHE A 96 9.79 0.81 9.82
N VAL A 97 10.99 0.49 10.33
CA VAL A 97 11.88 1.49 10.96
C VAL A 97 12.16 2.63 9.99
N GLU A 98 12.69 2.30 8.81
CA GLU A 98 13.09 3.31 7.82
C GLU A 98 11.91 4.12 7.29
N PHE A 99 10.72 3.51 7.15
CA PHE A 99 9.50 4.22 6.73
C PHE A 99 9.07 5.23 7.80
N LEU A 100 8.92 4.79 9.04
CA LEU A 100 8.44 5.62 10.14
C LEU A 100 9.41 6.77 10.48
N GLU A 101 10.72 6.58 10.29
CA GLU A 101 11.73 7.62 10.47
C GLU A 101 11.78 8.63 9.32
N ARG A 102 11.48 8.19 8.11
CA ARG A 102 11.56 9.05 6.93
C ARG A 102 10.33 9.92 6.73
N GLU A 103 9.15 9.41 7.05
CA GLU A 103 7.89 10.08 6.71
C GLU A 103 7.47 11.09 7.79
N PRO A 104 7.37 12.40 7.46
CA PRO A 104 7.10 13.45 8.46
C PRO A 104 5.78 13.25 9.22
N ASP A 105 4.77 12.67 8.58
CA ASP A 105 3.48 12.38 9.21
C ASP A 105 3.58 11.36 10.37
N PHE A 106 4.73 10.68 10.51
CA PHE A 106 5.03 9.71 11.56
C PHE A 106 6.11 10.19 12.54
N ALA A 107 6.42 11.48 12.56
CA ALA A 107 7.51 12.05 13.39
C ALA A 107 7.39 11.67 14.88
N THR A 108 6.18 11.47 15.41
CA THR A 108 5.95 11.04 16.80
C THR A 108 6.39 9.60 17.09
N LEU A 109 6.66 8.79 16.04
CA LEU A 109 7.12 7.40 16.13
C LEU A 109 8.62 7.24 15.85
N ILE A 110 9.37 8.33 15.63
CA ILE A 110 10.83 8.28 15.43
C ILE A 110 11.49 7.58 16.63
N GLY A 111 12.38 6.64 16.35
CA GLY A 111 13.05 5.81 17.33
C GLY A 111 12.18 4.68 17.93
N ARG A 112 10.93 4.55 17.51
CA ARG A 112 9.99 3.52 17.98
C ARG A 112 9.65 2.46 16.94
N GLY A 113 10.27 2.53 15.76
CA GLY A 113 9.92 1.67 14.62
C GLY A 113 10.06 0.18 14.91
N SER A 114 11.14 -0.26 15.57
CA SER A 114 11.35 -1.66 15.95
C SER A 114 10.37 -2.13 17.03
N GLU A 115 10.11 -1.30 18.05
CA GLU A 115 9.10 -1.60 19.07
C GLU A 115 7.70 -1.71 18.44
N PHE A 116 7.34 -0.79 17.55
CA PHE A 116 6.07 -0.82 16.83
C PHE A 116 5.96 -2.09 15.98
N PHE A 117 6.98 -2.42 15.22
CA PHE A 117 6.99 -3.63 14.41
C PHE A 117 6.76 -4.88 15.26
N THR A 118 7.54 -5.06 16.32
CA THR A 118 7.47 -6.25 17.17
C THR A 118 6.16 -6.34 17.94
N ASN A 119 5.75 -5.25 18.58
CA ASN A 119 4.66 -5.29 19.56
C ASN A 119 3.27 -4.98 18.97
N VAL A 120 3.22 -4.24 17.88
CA VAL A 120 1.96 -3.92 17.21
C VAL A 120 1.78 -4.82 15.99
N ARG A 121 2.66 -4.73 14.98
CA ARG A 121 2.50 -5.47 13.74
C ARG A 121 2.58 -6.99 13.95
N CYS A 122 3.65 -7.47 14.61
CA CYS A 122 3.81 -8.91 14.86
C CYS A 122 2.85 -9.42 15.94
N GLY A 123 2.57 -8.63 16.97
CA GLY A 123 1.56 -8.96 17.97
C GLY A 123 0.20 -9.21 17.33
N ILE A 124 -0.30 -8.28 16.51
CA ILE A 124 -1.56 -8.42 15.78
C ILE A 124 -1.56 -9.68 14.89
N LEU A 125 -0.48 -9.89 14.13
CA LEU A 125 -0.42 -10.96 13.14
C LEU A 125 -0.35 -12.36 13.78
N HIS A 126 0.41 -12.50 14.86
CA HIS A 126 0.73 -13.82 15.41
C HIS A 126 -0.03 -14.16 16.70
N GLN A 127 -0.53 -13.14 17.41
CA GLN A 127 -1.17 -13.34 18.72
C GLN A 127 -2.60 -12.77 18.77
N ALA A 128 -3.08 -12.17 17.68
CA ALA A 128 -4.35 -11.44 17.64
C ALA A 128 -4.46 -10.35 18.73
N GLU A 129 -3.32 -9.79 19.19
CA GLU A 129 -3.23 -8.79 20.23
C GLU A 129 -1.94 -7.96 20.09
N THR A 130 -1.92 -6.73 20.62
CA THR A 130 -0.69 -5.97 20.82
C THR A 130 0.03 -6.46 22.07
N THR A 131 1.37 -6.31 22.11
CA THR A 131 2.18 -6.80 23.22
C THR A 131 2.95 -5.67 23.92
N ALA A 132 3.65 -5.98 25.01
CA ALA A 132 4.49 -5.06 25.77
C ALA A 132 3.79 -3.75 26.18
N GLY A 133 2.48 -3.80 26.46
CA GLY A 133 1.69 -2.65 26.90
C GLY A 133 1.33 -1.66 25.77
N TRP A 134 1.55 -2.00 24.51
CA TRP A 134 1.04 -1.24 23.38
C TRP A 134 -0.49 -1.35 23.31
N ARG A 135 -1.13 -0.26 22.92
CA ARG A 135 -2.59 -0.14 22.84
C ARG A 135 -3.02 0.51 21.54
N ILE A 136 -4.20 0.17 21.11
CA ILE A 136 -4.84 0.79 19.95
C ILE A 136 -6.00 1.63 20.45
N GLY A 137 -5.93 2.94 20.20
CA GLY A 137 -6.95 3.92 20.53
C GLY A 137 -7.53 4.56 19.27
N ARG A 138 -8.50 5.46 19.49
CA ARG A 138 -9.15 6.24 18.43
C ARG A 138 -9.25 7.73 18.76
N ARG A 139 -8.71 8.13 19.89
CA ARG A 139 -8.66 9.52 20.35
C ARG A 139 -7.22 9.95 20.55
N GLY A 140 -7.00 11.25 20.66
CA GLY A 140 -5.66 11.80 20.88
C GLY A 140 -4.81 11.85 19.60
N ASP A 141 -3.51 12.01 19.77
CA ASP A 141 -2.54 12.10 18.67
C ASP A 141 -2.27 10.74 18.00
N LEU A 142 -1.55 10.75 16.88
CA LEU A 142 -1.19 9.52 16.16
C LEU A 142 -0.50 8.54 17.10
N PHE A 143 0.42 9.04 17.92
CA PHE A 143 1.07 8.31 19.00
C PHE A 143 1.08 9.21 20.24
N ASP A 144 0.65 8.69 21.37
CA ASP A 144 0.51 9.45 22.62
C ASP A 144 1.81 9.57 23.44
N GLY A 145 2.92 9.02 22.92
CA GLY A 145 4.18 8.91 23.66
C GLY A 145 4.22 7.77 24.68
N ASN A 146 3.07 7.18 25.04
CA ASN A 146 2.91 6.12 26.02
C ASN A 146 2.29 4.83 25.43
N ARG A 147 2.81 4.43 24.25
CA ARG A 147 2.46 3.17 23.57
C ARG A 147 1.01 3.05 23.08
N THR A 148 0.29 4.17 22.91
CA THR A 148 -1.04 4.14 22.31
C THR A 148 -1.00 4.70 20.88
N ILE A 149 -1.45 3.91 19.92
CA ILE A 149 -1.58 4.30 18.51
C ILE A 149 -3.02 4.67 18.22
N ASN A 150 -3.24 5.83 17.61
CA ASN A 150 -4.53 6.23 17.08
C ASN A 150 -4.75 5.61 15.70
N ALA A 151 -5.64 4.63 15.62
CA ALA A 151 -5.90 3.87 14.40
C ALA A 151 -6.36 4.76 13.22
N ASP A 152 -7.29 5.70 13.46
CA ASP A 152 -7.80 6.60 12.41
C ASP A 152 -6.69 7.54 11.90
N LYS A 153 -5.89 8.09 12.80
CA LYS A 153 -4.77 8.98 12.42
C LYS A 153 -3.66 8.23 11.70
N PHE A 154 -3.39 6.98 12.08
CA PHE A 154 -2.35 6.17 11.46
C PHE A 154 -2.68 5.87 9.98
N ILE A 155 -3.89 5.39 9.69
CA ILE A 155 -4.28 5.13 8.29
C ILE A 155 -4.36 6.41 7.46
N ARG A 156 -4.80 7.55 8.04
CA ARG A 156 -4.82 8.84 7.36
C ARG A 156 -3.42 9.40 7.08
N ALA A 157 -2.45 9.14 7.95
CA ALA A 157 -1.06 9.47 7.69
C ALA A 157 -0.52 8.68 6.48
N LEU A 158 -0.81 7.38 6.41
CA LEU A 158 -0.47 6.58 5.21
C LEU A 158 -1.15 7.08 3.94
N GLN A 159 -2.41 7.53 4.03
CA GLN A 159 -3.13 8.15 2.91
C GLN A 159 -2.42 9.43 2.41
N LYS A 160 -1.90 10.25 3.31
CA LYS A 160 -1.13 11.45 2.93
C LYS A 160 0.17 11.07 2.23
N VAL A 161 0.92 10.10 2.75
CA VAL A 161 2.15 9.60 2.10
C VAL A 161 1.85 9.08 0.70
N LEU A 162 0.79 8.28 0.52
CA LEU A 162 0.35 7.81 -0.80
C LEU A 162 0.05 8.96 -1.75
N ASN A 163 -0.74 9.94 -1.30
CA ASN A 163 -1.12 11.09 -2.11
C ASN A 163 0.10 11.90 -2.52
N SER A 164 0.99 12.22 -1.57
CA SER A 164 2.24 12.94 -1.84
C SER A 164 3.12 12.22 -2.85
N HIS A 165 3.23 10.88 -2.75
CA HIS A 165 3.96 10.07 -3.71
C HIS A 165 3.34 10.13 -5.12
N CYS A 166 2.03 9.93 -5.24
CA CYS A 166 1.33 9.97 -6.53
C CYS A 166 1.42 11.37 -7.18
N ASP A 167 1.31 12.43 -6.39
CA ASP A 167 1.46 13.80 -6.88
C ASP A 167 2.91 14.10 -7.30
N ALA A 168 3.90 13.56 -6.59
CA ALA A 168 5.30 13.66 -6.98
C ALA A 168 5.56 12.93 -8.31
N LEU A 169 4.97 11.73 -8.53
CA LEU A 169 5.06 11.01 -9.80
C LEU A 169 4.54 11.85 -10.98
N LYS A 170 3.41 12.56 -10.81
CA LYS A 170 2.85 13.42 -11.87
C LYS A 170 3.79 14.57 -12.27
N ARG A 171 4.60 15.09 -11.34
CA ARG A 171 5.48 16.24 -11.54
C ARG A 171 6.87 15.91 -12.09
N VAL A 172 7.41 14.74 -11.76
CA VAL A 172 8.77 14.37 -12.18
C VAL A 172 8.81 13.79 -13.60
N SER A 173 9.98 13.81 -14.24
CA SER A 173 10.16 13.24 -15.58
C SER A 173 9.97 11.72 -15.57
N TRP A 174 9.59 11.15 -16.72
CA TRP A 174 9.38 9.72 -16.88
C TRP A 174 10.62 8.86 -16.59
N GLY A 175 11.83 9.43 -16.73
CA GLY A 175 13.10 8.79 -16.43
C GLY A 175 13.53 8.87 -14.95
N ASP A 176 12.78 9.59 -14.10
CA ASP A 176 13.08 9.73 -12.68
C ASP A 176 13.11 8.38 -11.95
N LYS A 177 13.95 8.28 -10.92
CA LYS A 177 14.08 7.06 -10.10
C LYS A 177 12.76 6.58 -9.49
N ARG A 178 11.84 7.51 -9.16
CA ARG A 178 10.51 7.18 -8.62
C ARG A 178 9.67 6.44 -9.65
N TRP A 179 9.70 6.89 -10.91
CA TRP A 179 9.02 6.20 -12.00
C TRP A 179 9.64 4.84 -12.29
N ASN A 180 10.96 4.73 -12.24
CA ASN A 180 11.64 3.45 -12.41
C ASN A 180 11.23 2.46 -11.31
N ALA A 181 11.08 2.91 -10.06
CA ALA A 181 10.59 2.08 -8.96
C ALA A 181 9.12 1.67 -9.16
N ALA A 182 8.23 2.64 -9.45
CA ALA A 182 6.81 2.39 -9.65
C ALA A 182 6.55 1.40 -10.80
N ARG A 183 7.23 1.58 -11.95
CA ARG A 183 7.12 0.67 -13.09
C ARG A 183 7.58 -0.73 -12.75
N ARG A 184 8.79 -0.89 -12.17
CA ARG A 184 9.28 -2.23 -11.76
C ARG A 184 8.27 -2.97 -10.89
N LYS A 185 7.60 -2.25 -9.98
CA LYS A 185 6.60 -2.86 -9.11
C LYS A 185 5.33 -3.22 -9.86
N LEU A 186 4.82 -2.33 -10.71
CA LEU A 186 3.62 -2.58 -11.51
C LEU A 186 3.85 -3.68 -12.56
N ASP A 187 5.01 -3.70 -13.23
CA ASP A 187 5.38 -4.76 -14.15
C ASP A 187 5.35 -6.12 -13.46
N HIS A 188 5.96 -6.20 -12.26
CA HIS A 188 5.92 -7.43 -11.48
C HIS A 188 4.49 -7.83 -11.06
N ILE A 189 3.62 -6.87 -10.75
CA ILE A 189 2.21 -7.15 -10.47
C ILE A 189 1.52 -7.72 -11.71
N CYS A 190 1.77 -7.14 -12.89
CA CYS A 190 1.24 -7.63 -14.15
C CYS A 190 1.74 -9.04 -14.49
N ASP A 191 3.02 -9.32 -14.23
CA ASP A 191 3.61 -10.65 -14.42
C ASP A 191 2.95 -11.71 -13.52
N ASN A 192 2.58 -11.35 -12.31
CA ASN A 192 1.86 -12.24 -11.38
C ASN A 192 0.37 -12.44 -11.75
N CYS A 193 -0.16 -11.70 -12.72
CA CYS A 193 -1.50 -11.94 -13.26
C CYS A 193 -1.57 -13.10 -14.27
N ARG A 194 -0.43 -13.69 -14.61
CA ARG A 194 -0.40 -14.89 -15.47
C ARG A 194 -0.92 -16.08 -14.67
N PRO A 195 -1.73 -16.95 -15.30
CA PRO A 195 -2.19 -18.20 -14.69
C PRO A 195 -1.05 -19.15 -14.41
#